data_c9d222632759adb49a7eff6261477d45
#
_entry.id   c9d222632759adb49a7eff6261477d45
#
_cell.length_a   1.000
_cell.length_b   1.000
_cell.length_c   1.000
_cell.angle_alpha   90.00
_cell.angle_beta   90.00
_cell.angle_gamma   90.00
#
_symmetry.space_group_name_H-M   'P 1'
#
loop_
_entity.id
_entity.type
_entity.pdbx_description
1 polymer ?
#
loop_
_entity_poly.entity_id
_entity_poly.type
_entity_poly.pdbx_seq_one_letter_code
_entity_poly.pdbx_strand_id
1 'polypeptide(L)'
;MTRTEYDVVALGELLIDFTAQGAGADGYPLMAAHPGGAPANFLAAIARLGGRTALLSKVGADAFGTMLTGTLREVGVDTRGVVVAEDAFTTLAFVTLDAHGERSFSFARKPGADTQLRFEELDLSLIEKTKEFHFGTLSLTDEPARGATQRAVAFA
;
A
#
# COMPACT_ATOMS: atom_id res chain seq x y z
N MET A 1 12.30 2.89 -28.68
CA MET A 1 11.63 3.72 -27.66
C MET A 1 10.55 2.88 -27.03
N THR A 2 10.71 2.50 -25.78
CA THR A 2 9.66 1.79 -25.01
C THR A 2 8.43 2.69 -24.92
N ARG A 3 7.28 2.16 -25.30
CA ARG A 3 6.02 2.92 -25.27
C ARG A 3 5.62 3.13 -23.80
N THR A 4 5.48 4.39 -23.38
CA THR A 4 4.99 4.75 -22.05
C THR A 4 3.55 4.24 -21.88
N GLU A 5 3.33 3.37 -20.90
CA GLU A 5 2.02 2.76 -20.60
C GLU A 5 1.33 3.42 -19.42
N TYR A 6 2.11 3.94 -18.45
CA TYR A 6 1.62 4.55 -17.22
C TYR A 6 1.98 6.04 -17.12
N ASP A 7 1.09 6.78 -16.52
CA ASP A 7 1.38 8.16 -16.13
C ASP A 7 2.16 8.18 -14.82
N VAL A 8 1.79 7.33 -13.84
CA VAL A 8 2.51 7.16 -12.58
C VAL A 8 2.55 5.68 -12.18
N VAL A 9 3.71 5.21 -11.76
CA VAL A 9 3.89 3.97 -11.00
C VAL A 9 4.40 4.32 -9.60
N ALA A 10 3.83 3.72 -8.57
CA ALA A 10 4.29 3.94 -7.21
C ALA A 10 4.75 2.63 -6.56
N LEU A 11 5.74 2.74 -5.66
CA LEU A 11 6.17 1.69 -4.76
C LEU A 11 5.88 2.11 -3.31
N GLY A 12 5.29 1.21 -2.53
CA GLY A 12 5.11 1.43 -1.11
C GLY A 12 4.00 0.59 -0.50
N GLU A 13 3.57 0.99 0.69
CA GLU A 13 2.61 0.24 1.48
C GLU A 13 1.20 0.26 0.90
N LEU A 14 0.53 -0.86 1.04
CA LEU A 14 -0.90 -1.08 0.87
C LEU A 14 -1.38 -1.78 2.14
N LEU A 15 -2.26 -1.16 2.91
CA LEU A 15 -2.58 -1.57 4.28
C LEU A 15 -4.05 -1.28 4.62
N ILE A 16 -4.47 -1.75 5.80
CA ILE A 16 -5.78 -1.41 6.37
C ILE A 16 -5.62 -0.36 7.47
N ASP A 17 -6.38 0.72 7.37
CA ASP A 17 -6.58 1.68 8.44
C ASP A 17 -7.84 1.30 9.23
N PHE A 18 -7.67 0.89 10.48
CA PHE A 18 -8.77 0.72 11.43
C PHE A 18 -9.06 2.03 12.15
N THR A 19 -10.26 2.57 11.96
CA THR A 19 -10.71 3.80 12.65
C THR A 19 -11.78 3.49 13.68
N ALA A 20 -11.67 4.10 14.86
CA ALA A 20 -12.66 3.93 15.92
C ALA A 20 -14.03 4.49 15.51
N GLN A 21 -15.09 3.71 15.75
CA GLN A 21 -16.49 4.03 15.47
C GLN A 21 -17.34 4.15 16.76
N GLY A 22 -16.68 4.27 17.91
CA GLY A 22 -17.35 4.27 19.22
C GLY A 22 -17.44 2.86 19.82
N ALA A 23 -18.49 2.61 20.60
CA ALA A 23 -18.74 1.30 21.24
C ALA A 23 -20.04 0.69 20.73
N GLY A 24 -20.04 -0.63 20.61
CA GLY A 24 -21.23 -1.41 20.33
C GLY A 24 -22.21 -1.43 21.50
N ALA A 25 -23.39 -2.02 21.29
CA ALA A 25 -24.41 -2.16 22.32
C ALA A 25 -23.94 -3.03 23.51
N ASP A 26 -22.95 -3.87 23.31
CA ASP A 26 -22.29 -4.73 24.30
C ASP A 26 -21.12 -4.03 25.03
N GLY A 27 -20.84 -2.75 24.72
CA GLY A 27 -19.77 -1.94 25.31
C GLY A 27 -18.38 -2.17 24.72
N TYR A 28 -18.21 -3.08 23.74
CA TYR A 28 -16.92 -3.29 23.06
C TYR A 28 -16.65 -2.23 22.00
N PRO A 29 -15.36 -1.87 21.76
CA PRO A 29 -15.01 -0.90 20.74
C PRO A 29 -15.36 -1.43 19.35
N LEU A 30 -15.99 -0.60 18.54
CA LEU A 30 -16.21 -0.83 17.12
C LEU A 30 -15.15 -0.13 16.30
N MET A 31 -14.62 -0.83 15.28
CA MET A 31 -13.63 -0.28 14.37
C MET A 31 -14.04 -0.55 12.92
N ALA A 32 -13.95 0.47 12.07
CA ALA A 32 -14.14 0.31 10.64
C ALA A 32 -12.79 0.10 9.96
N ALA A 33 -12.72 -0.90 9.07
CA ALA A 33 -11.55 -1.19 8.26
C ALA A 33 -11.65 -0.43 6.94
N HIS A 34 -10.68 0.41 6.65
CA HIS A 34 -10.59 1.20 5.42
C HIS A 34 -9.33 0.84 4.64
N PRO A 35 -9.40 0.78 3.29
CA PRO A 35 -8.21 0.74 2.46
C PRO A 35 -7.32 1.95 2.73
N GLY A 36 -6.03 1.72 2.94
CA GLY A 36 -5.04 2.72 3.29
C GLY A 36 -3.69 2.47 2.62
N GLY A 37 -2.73 3.31 2.97
CA GLY A 37 -1.42 3.39 2.34
C GLY A 37 -1.29 4.64 1.48
N ALA A 38 -0.33 5.52 1.82
CA ALA A 38 -0.18 6.80 1.12
C ALA A 38 0.06 6.65 -0.39
N PRO A 39 0.96 5.73 -0.87
CA PRO A 39 1.16 5.53 -2.30
C PRO A 39 -0.09 4.99 -3.00
N ALA A 40 -0.82 4.07 -2.37
CA ALA A 40 -2.04 3.50 -2.92
C ALA A 40 -3.15 4.55 -3.07
N ASN A 41 -3.36 5.38 -2.05
CA ASN A 41 -4.32 6.48 -2.07
C ASN A 41 -3.98 7.51 -3.14
N PHE A 42 -2.71 7.85 -3.32
CA PHE A 42 -2.21 8.74 -4.35
C PHE A 42 -2.53 8.20 -5.76
N LEU A 43 -2.23 6.93 -6.02
CA LEU A 43 -2.52 6.29 -7.31
C LEU A 43 -4.02 6.19 -7.58
N ALA A 44 -4.82 5.85 -6.56
CA ALA A 44 -6.28 5.80 -6.69
C ALA A 44 -6.89 7.16 -7.04
N ALA A 45 -6.36 8.25 -6.47
CA ALA A 45 -6.78 9.60 -6.81
C ALA A 45 -6.46 9.94 -8.28
N ILE A 46 -5.25 9.63 -8.75
CA ILE A 46 -4.86 9.84 -10.16
C ILE A 46 -5.70 8.99 -11.11
N ALA A 47 -5.95 7.72 -10.78
CA ALA A 47 -6.76 6.83 -11.59
C ALA A 47 -8.20 7.37 -11.76
N ARG A 48 -8.80 7.88 -10.69
CA ARG A 48 -10.13 8.52 -10.73
C ARG A 48 -10.17 9.80 -11.57
N LEU A 49 -9.03 10.46 -11.75
CA LEU A 49 -8.88 11.62 -12.64
C LEU A 49 -8.56 11.21 -14.09
N GLY A 50 -8.55 9.91 -14.40
CA GLY A 50 -8.32 9.37 -15.74
C GLY A 50 -6.85 9.06 -16.06
N GLY A 51 -5.94 9.15 -15.08
CA GLY A 51 -4.55 8.75 -15.24
C GLY A 51 -4.37 7.23 -15.19
N ARG A 52 -3.37 6.72 -15.91
CA ARG A 52 -3.01 5.28 -15.90
C ARG A 52 -1.96 5.06 -14.83
N THR A 53 -2.29 4.22 -13.85
CA THR A 53 -1.46 4.01 -12.67
C THR A 53 -1.22 2.54 -12.39
N ALA A 54 -0.08 2.20 -11.74
CA ALA A 54 0.20 0.86 -11.25
C ALA A 54 0.91 0.93 -9.90
N LEU A 55 0.69 -0.08 -9.07
CA LEU A 55 1.29 -0.18 -7.72
C LEU A 55 2.25 -1.36 -7.65
N LEU A 56 3.45 -1.08 -7.11
CA LEU A 56 4.43 -2.06 -6.63
C LEU A 56 4.31 -2.14 -5.11
N SER A 57 3.83 -3.25 -4.59
CA SER A 57 3.58 -3.45 -3.16
C SER A 57 3.59 -4.92 -2.78
N LYS A 58 3.43 -5.21 -1.48
CA LYS A 58 3.24 -6.58 -1.01
C LYS A 58 2.17 -6.61 0.07
N VAL A 59 1.24 -7.54 -0.06
CA VAL A 59 0.15 -7.82 0.89
C VAL A 59 0.20 -9.27 1.33
N GLY A 60 -0.49 -9.61 2.41
CA GLY A 60 -0.60 -11.00 2.87
C GLY A 60 -1.60 -11.82 2.04
N ALA A 61 -1.45 -13.14 2.05
CA ALA A 61 -2.43 -14.11 1.55
C ALA A 61 -3.63 -14.19 2.52
N ASP A 62 -4.27 -13.06 2.82
CA ASP A 62 -5.35 -12.92 3.78
C ASP A 62 -6.55 -12.16 3.19
N ALA A 63 -7.64 -12.07 3.97
CA ALA A 63 -8.86 -11.40 3.55
C ALA A 63 -8.63 -9.91 3.24
N PHE A 64 -7.72 -9.25 3.98
CA PHE A 64 -7.42 -7.84 3.77
C PHE A 64 -6.57 -7.61 2.52
N GLY A 65 -5.58 -8.46 2.24
CA GLY A 65 -4.82 -8.42 1.00
C GLY A 65 -5.70 -8.58 -0.23
N THR A 66 -6.66 -9.52 -0.18
CA THR A 66 -7.66 -9.72 -1.23
C THR A 66 -8.56 -8.50 -1.40
N MET A 67 -9.09 -7.94 -0.31
CA MET A 67 -9.96 -6.76 -0.32
C MET A 67 -9.22 -5.53 -0.90
N LEU A 68 -8.01 -5.25 -0.43
CA LEU A 68 -7.22 -4.10 -0.87
C LEU A 68 -6.90 -4.15 -2.35
N THR A 69 -6.44 -5.31 -2.84
CA THR A 69 -6.11 -5.52 -4.24
C THR A 69 -7.35 -5.39 -5.13
N GLY A 70 -8.50 -5.91 -4.67
CA GLY A 70 -9.79 -5.75 -5.33
C GLY A 70 -10.23 -4.29 -5.44
N THR A 71 -10.18 -3.55 -4.32
CA THR A 71 -10.55 -2.13 -4.27
C THR A 71 -9.69 -1.28 -5.22
N LEU A 72 -8.38 -1.54 -5.31
CA LEU A 72 -7.52 -0.81 -6.24
C LEU A 72 -7.87 -1.10 -7.71
N ARG A 73 -8.18 -2.36 -8.06
CA ARG A 73 -8.64 -2.71 -9.42
C ARG A 73 -9.93 -2.01 -9.78
N GLU A 74 -10.90 -1.95 -8.86
CA GLU A 74 -12.18 -1.29 -9.07
C GLU A 74 -12.05 0.20 -9.38
N VAL A 75 -11.05 0.87 -8.81
CA VAL A 75 -10.77 2.29 -9.10
C VAL A 75 -9.82 2.50 -10.28
N GLY A 76 -9.38 1.42 -10.95
CA GLY A 76 -8.58 1.50 -12.17
C GLY A 76 -7.05 1.52 -11.98
N VAL A 77 -6.56 1.18 -10.79
CA VAL A 77 -5.11 1.00 -10.55
C VAL A 77 -4.70 -0.40 -11.00
N ASP A 78 -3.67 -0.52 -11.82
CA ASP A 78 -3.07 -1.81 -12.17
C ASP A 78 -2.35 -2.41 -10.94
N THR A 79 -2.77 -3.61 -10.56
CA THR A 79 -2.28 -4.32 -9.38
C THR A 79 -1.39 -5.51 -9.69
N ARG A 80 -0.94 -5.69 -10.95
CA ARG A 80 -0.06 -6.82 -11.32
C ARG A 80 1.30 -6.79 -10.61
N GLY A 81 1.74 -5.61 -10.15
CA GLY A 81 2.93 -5.43 -9.33
C GLY A 81 2.72 -5.64 -7.82
N VAL A 82 1.52 -6.05 -7.40
CA VAL A 82 1.24 -6.37 -6.00
C VAL A 82 1.54 -7.84 -5.75
N VAL A 83 2.58 -8.08 -4.95
CA VAL A 83 3.01 -9.43 -4.54
C VAL A 83 2.14 -9.91 -3.37
N VAL A 84 1.84 -11.21 -3.34
CA VAL A 84 1.12 -11.85 -2.22
C VAL A 84 2.10 -12.68 -1.41
N ALA A 85 2.19 -12.41 -0.10
CA ALA A 85 3.03 -13.14 0.84
C ALA A 85 2.24 -14.25 1.54
N GLU A 86 2.76 -15.47 1.53
CA GLU A 86 2.18 -16.59 2.27
C GLU A 86 2.61 -16.62 3.76
N ASP A 87 3.70 -15.92 4.08
CA ASP A 87 4.39 -15.96 5.37
C ASP A 87 4.32 -14.63 6.15
N ALA A 88 3.57 -13.66 5.67
CA ALA A 88 3.39 -12.38 6.34
C ALA A 88 1.96 -11.86 6.17
N PHE A 89 1.41 -11.25 7.21
CA PHE A 89 0.08 -10.63 7.19
C PHE A 89 0.09 -9.26 6.51
N THR A 90 -1.04 -8.91 5.89
CA THR A 90 -1.30 -7.52 5.46
C THR A 90 -1.15 -6.58 6.66
N THR A 91 -0.39 -5.50 6.49
CA THR A 91 -0.19 -4.50 7.55
C THR A 91 -1.50 -3.86 7.99
N LEU A 92 -1.67 -3.73 9.31
CA LEU A 92 -2.81 -3.05 9.91
C LEU A 92 -2.33 -1.81 10.67
N ALA A 93 -2.97 -0.69 10.44
CA ALA A 93 -2.81 0.54 11.20
C ALA A 93 -4.07 0.80 12.03
N PHE A 94 -3.89 1.08 13.31
CA PHE A 94 -4.98 1.45 14.21
C PHE A 94 -4.90 2.95 14.46
N VAL A 95 -5.93 3.67 14.02
CA VAL A 95 -6.03 5.13 14.17
C VAL A 95 -6.93 5.42 15.36
N THR A 96 -6.35 6.00 16.39
CA THR A 96 -7.08 6.46 17.58
C THR A 96 -7.03 7.98 17.66
N LEU A 97 -8.07 8.55 18.25
CA LEU A 97 -8.13 9.98 18.55
C LEU A 97 -8.00 10.16 20.06
N ASP A 98 -7.19 11.10 20.47
CA ASP A 98 -7.13 11.51 21.87
C ASP A 98 -8.30 12.46 22.23
N ALA A 99 -8.34 12.91 23.50
CA ALA A 99 -9.37 13.83 24.00
C ALA A 99 -9.35 15.22 23.32
N HIS A 100 -8.27 15.57 22.61
CA HIS A 100 -8.10 16.82 21.87
C HIS A 100 -8.35 16.63 20.36
N GLY A 101 -8.67 15.40 19.92
CA GLY A 101 -8.89 15.06 18.51
C GLY A 101 -7.60 14.83 17.72
N GLU A 102 -6.45 14.72 18.37
CA GLU A 102 -5.19 14.40 17.71
C GLU A 102 -5.13 12.91 17.37
N ARG A 103 -4.61 12.63 16.18
CA ARG A 103 -4.49 11.25 15.67
C ARG A 103 -3.23 10.58 16.20
N SER A 104 -3.41 9.38 16.72
CA SER A 104 -2.32 8.47 17.08
C SER A 104 -2.42 7.20 16.23
N PHE A 105 -1.26 6.67 15.80
CA PHE A 105 -1.16 5.48 14.98
C PHE A 105 -0.43 4.38 15.73
N SER A 106 -1.02 3.20 15.74
CA SER A 106 -0.38 1.97 16.18
C SER A 106 -0.40 0.96 15.03
N PHE A 107 0.74 0.29 14.76
CA PHE A 107 0.87 -0.61 13.62
C PHE A 107 1.07 -2.06 14.07
N ALA A 108 0.29 -2.98 13.50
CA ALA A 108 0.61 -4.39 13.45
C ALA A 108 1.41 -4.67 12.17
N ARG A 109 2.75 -4.47 12.24
CA ARG A 109 3.67 -4.42 11.08
C ARG A 109 5.05 -5.02 11.41
N LYS A 110 5.13 -6.03 12.28
CA LYS A 110 6.41 -6.64 12.70
C LYS A 110 6.39 -8.17 12.61
N PRO A 111 6.60 -8.74 11.39
CA PRO A 111 6.62 -8.07 10.09
C PRO A 111 5.22 -7.87 9.52
N GLY A 112 5.02 -6.78 8.78
CA GLY A 112 3.91 -6.64 7.86
C GLY A 112 4.37 -7.06 6.46
N ALA A 113 3.46 -7.52 5.59
CA ALA A 113 3.83 -8.01 4.26
C ALA A 113 4.58 -6.94 3.43
N ASP A 114 4.19 -5.67 3.54
CA ASP A 114 4.84 -4.56 2.85
C ASP A 114 6.31 -4.37 3.25
N THR A 115 6.69 -4.69 4.50
CA THR A 115 8.10 -4.64 4.95
C THR A 115 8.94 -5.76 4.35
N GLN A 116 8.30 -6.81 3.85
CA GLN A 116 8.95 -8.02 3.31
C GLN A 116 9.10 -7.98 1.78
N LEU A 117 8.79 -6.85 1.16
CA LEU A 117 8.96 -6.67 -0.29
C LEU A 117 10.45 -6.66 -0.64
N ARG A 118 10.87 -7.55 -1.57
CA ARG A 118 12.24 -7.67 -2.05
C ARG A 118 12.36 -7.09 -3.45
N PHE A 119 13.53 -6.58 -3.79
CA PHE A 119 13.76 -6.03 -5.14
C PHE A 119 13.55 -7.06 -6.25
N GLU A 120 13.92 -8.30 -6.01
CA GLU A 120 13.80 -9.41 -6.96
C GLU A 120 12.33 -9.79 -7.27
N GLU A 121 11.39 -9.35 -6.43
CA GLU A 121 9.95 -9.55 -6.62
C GLU A 121 9.29 -8.43 -7.44
N LEU A 122 10.01 -7.32 -7.70
CA LEU A 122 9.45 -6.17 -8.40
C LEU A 122 9.33 -6.45 -9.90
N ASP A 123 8.17 -6.14 -10.48
CA ASP A 123 8.02 -6.05 -11.93
C ASP A 123 8.63 -4.72 -12.42
N LEU A 124 9.93 -4.75 -12.72
CA LEU A 124 10.67 -3.58 -13.18
C LEU A 124 10.14 -3.03 -14.52
N SER A 125 9.44 -3.85 -15.30
CA SER A 125 8.84 -3.40 -16.55
C SER A 125 7.78 -2.32 -16.35
N LEU A 126 7.16 -2.25 -15.17
CA LEU A 126 6.25 -1.16 -14.80
C LEU A 126 7.01 0.18 -14.67
N ILE A 127 8.19 0.14 -14.05
CA ILE A 127 9.04 1.33 -13.89
C ILE A 127 9.56 1.81 -15.26
N GLU A 128 10.01 0.90 -16.13
CA GLU A 128 10.49 1.25 -17.48
C GLU A 128 9.42 1.90 -18.37
N LYS A 129 8.14 1.68 -18.07
CA LYS A 129 7.01 2.12 -18.89
C LYS A 129 6.22 3.26 -18.27
N THR A 130 6.73 3.89 -17.21
CA THR A 130 6.08 5.04 -16.56
C THR A 130 6.72 6.36 -16.94
N LYS A 131 5.93 7.45 -16.84
CA LYS A 131 6.46 8.82 -16.92
C LYS A 131 7.08 9.25 -15.60
N GLU A 132 6.42 8.90 -14.49
CA GLU A 132 6.79 9.28 -13.14
C GLU A 132 6.85 8.05 -12.24
N PHE A 133 7.95 7.91 -11.48
CA PHE A 133 8.07 6.89 -10.45
C PHE A 133 8.01 7.55 -9.08
N HIS A 134 7.03 7.15 -8.28
CA HIS A 134 6.79 7.62 -6.92
C HIS A 134 7.11 6.54 -5.90
N PHE A 135 7.52 6.90 -4.68
CA PHE A 135 7.61 5.94 -3.59
C PHE A 135 7.14 6.53 -2.25
N GLY A 136 6.58 5.67 -1.40
CA GLY A 136 6.19 6.02 -0.04
C GLY A 136 7.38 5.89 0.92
N THR A 137 7.59 6.90 1.78
CA THR A 137 8.72 6.89 2.74
C THR A 137 8.58 5.83 3.83
N LEU A 138 7.37 5.30 4.06
CA LEU A 138 7.15 4.19 4.98
C LEU A 138 7.87 2.90 4.51
N SER A 139 8.12 2.76 3.20
CA SER A 139 8.91 1.66 2.63
C SER A 139 10.41 1.72 2.99
N LEU A 140 10.88 2.86 3.54
CA LEU A 140 12.27 3.05 3.96
C LEU A 140 12.52 2.73 5.44
N THR A 141 11.52 2.25 6.19
CA THR A 141 11.64 2.01 7.64
C THR A 141 12.33 0.68 7.98
N ASP A 142 12.10 -0.37 7.19
CA ASP A 142 12.52 -1.73 7.51
C ASP A 142 13.12 -2.45 6.29
N GLU A 143 14.05 -3.36 6.52
CA GLU A 143 14.56 -4.28 5.50
C GLU A 143 13.61 -5.51 5.39
N PRO A 144 13.49 -6.09 4.20
CA PRO A 144 14.19 -5.80 2.94
C PRO A 144 13.55 -4.67 2.10
N ALA A 145 12.37 -4.15 2.48
CA ALA A 145 11.64 -3.15 1.68
C ALA A 145 12.45 -1.87 1.44
N ARG A 146 13.25 -1.43 2.44
CA ARG A 146 14.13 -0.26 2.27
C ARG A 146 15.13 -0.47 1.14
N GLY A 147 15.84 -1.59 1.15
CA GLY A 147 16.80 -1.94 0.10
C GLY A 147 16.13 -2.08 -1.26
N ALA A 148 14.94 -2.69 -1.32
CA ALA A 148 14.16 -2.81 -2.54
C ALA A 148 13.77 -1.44 -3.10
N THR A 149 13.29 -0.53 -2.25
CA THR A 149 12.89 0.83 -2.64
C THR A 149 14.09 1.63 -3.15
N GLN A 150 15.23 1.61 -2.45
CA GLN A 150 16.43 2.33 -2.89
C GLN A 150 16.95 1.84 -4.25
N ARG A 151 16.94 0.51 -4.48
CA ARG A 151 17.33 -0.08 -5.77
C ARG A 151 16.33 0.27 -6.87
N ALA A 152 15.02 0.30 -6.58
CA ALA A 152 14.00 0.69 -7.53
C ALA A 152 14.14 2.16 -7.95
N VAL A 153 14.42 3.07 -7.00
CA VAL A 153 14.70 4.49 -7.29
C VAL A 153 15.96 4.66 -8.14
N ALA A 154 17.00 3.85 -7.88
CA ALA A 154 18.24 3.92 -8.69
C ALA A 154 18.06 3.34 -10.10
N PHE A 155 17.06 2.46 -10.28
CA PHE A 155 16.70 1.88 -11.57
C PHE A 155 15.85 2.82 -12.43
N ALA A 156 14.96 3.62 -11.81
CA ALA A 156 14.04 4.55 -12.47
C ALA A 156 14.76 5.76 -13.07
#